data_89aa6daaadce89c38c62891b11471397
#
_entry.id   89aa6daaadce89c38c62891b11471397
#
_cell.length_a   1.000
_cell.length_b   1.000
_cell.length_c   1.000
_cell.angle_alpha   90.00
_cell.angle_beta   90.00
_cell.angle_gamma   90.00
#
_symmetry.space_group_name_H-M   'P 1'
#
loop_
_entity.id
_entity.type
_entity.pdbx_description
1 polymer ?
#
loop_
_entity_poly.entity_id
_entity_poly.type
_entity_poly.pdbx_seq_one_letter_code
_entity_poly.pdbx_strand_id
1 'polypeptide(L)'
;MRRIPWARAAALGLCTAIAFGTPASAAPTPGPDSRDKPSKGVTPDEIRQAQATERYWTPERIRSAVPVEDVDGTQRKGLKDGPQNAPTPPGGRQKRSLQEPSHTVDEGMATVGVFLIRNDNDEATPDQFCTAASVTSPTKSLIITAAHCLKGASDRNIAFVPGYRAGSSAAGQVGETPYGIFPVKPGKIWIDPRYLSSTPDDNVDFAFLHTGPNAQGQLLEDATGRGNTLTRVNSTNLARESVTVAGYPGGQKTPLRCTNNTTAFQNRFMEIKCDDFRAGVSGGPFLENFDGTRGDLIGVIGGYKTGGAFDHTSYTSQFDDNVIRLYNQAVSDIPADTGAGAGMGSSATWQHARSITAGRFHTASVRNNTSDLIVRWSDGEVSLYPGNGKYGFNKDIQLAKDKSWQQAKLITAGDFTGNGSYDLLVCWSNGSLTLYKNVNETNKLKNKVDLRGPNDTWTHAVAMTSGRFGGGNTRSDDLVVVWSDGEVTLYPNVDGKGMHGEKQLIPPPNTTWPYARDLAAGNFNATTGNQDLFVRWADGEVSVYENIADNGTAKGRKEYQLQPGQSPWRNATLATVGSFGGPGRQDDIVALWTGGKLTLHPGTTTTSIAPERTLVRQ
;
A
#
# COMPACT_ATOMS: atom_id res chain seq x y z
N MET A 1 -59.17 -13.40 26.27
CA MET A 1 -60.62 -13.29 25.98
C MET A 1 -60.78 -12.81 24.53
N ARG A 2 -61.54 -13.61 23.76
CA ARG A 2 -62.25 -13.33 22.48
C ARG A 2 -61.38 -12.81 21.33
N ARG A 3 -60.98 -13.65 20.32
CA ARG A 3 -61.79 -14.29 19.22
C ARG A 3 -62.37 -13.24 18.24
N ILE A 4 -61.91 -13.19 16.97
CA ILE A 4 -62.23 -13.97 15.73
C ILE A 4 -63.28 -13.23 14.88
N PRO A 5 -63.49 -13.53 13.58
CA PRO A 5 -62.77 -13.44 12.34
C PRO A 5 -63.67 -12.85 11.21
N TRP A 6 -63.34 -13.09 9.95
CA TRP A 6 -64.16 -13.29 8.72
C TRP A 6 -63.49 -12.63 7.51
N ALA A 7 -63.48 -13.06 6.32
CA ALA A 7 -63.74 -14.30 5.57
C ALA A 7 -63.59 -13.93 4.08
N ARG A 8 -63.13 -14.85 3.37
CA ARG A 8 -63.08 -15.14 1.93
C ARG A 8 -64.02 -14.37 0.98
N ALA A 9 -63.46 -14.03 -0.22
CA ALA A 9 -64.14 -14.21 -1.49
C ALA A 9 -63.11 -14.51 -2.58
N ALA A 10 -63.27 -15.65 -3.25
CA ALA A 10 -62.55 -16.05 -4.44
C ALA A 10 -63.27 -15.52 -5.69
N ALA A 11 -62.54 -15.04 -6.66
CA ALA A 11 -63.02 -14.84 -8.02
C ALA A 11 -61.96 -15.42 -9.00
N LEU A 12 -62.29 -16.50 -9.65
CA LEU A 12 -61.57 -17.01 -10.83
C LEU A 12 -61.76 -16.05 -12.00
N GLY A 13 -60.64 -15.58 -12.56
CA GLY A 13 -60.61 -14.93 -13.86
C GLY A 13 -59.47 -15.51 -14.70
N LEU A 14 -59.82 -16.32 -15.67
CA LEU A 14 -58.91 -16.78 -16.74
C LEU A 14 -58.50 -15.58 -17.58
N CYS A 15 -57.18 -15.28 -17.66
CA CYS A 15 -56.64 -14.42 -18.70
C CYS A 15 -55.33 -15.02 -19.23
N THR A 16 -55.35 -15.27 -20.50
CA THR A 16 -54.28 -15.73 -21.39
C THR A 16 -53.02 -14.88 -21.25
N ALA A 17 -51.89 -15.57 -20.97
CA ALA A 17 -50.57 -14.94 -20.93
C ALA A 17 -50.08 -14.66 -22.36
N ILE A 18 -49.98 -13.39 -22.71
CA ILE A 18 -49.16 -12.91 -23.83
C ILE A 18 -47.81 -12.50 -23.21
N ALA A 19 -46.78 -13.26 -23.56
CA ALA A 19 -45.40 -12.93 -23.15
C ALA A 19 -44.91 -11.74 -23.97
N PHE A 20 -44.88 -10.56 -23.34
CA PHE A 20 -44.07 -9.45 -23.82
C PHE A 20 -42.69 -9.57 -23.15
N GLY A 21 -41.68 -9.88 -23.97
CA GLY A 21 -40.30 -9.74 -23.56
C GLY A 21 -40.02 -8.28 -23.20
N THR A 22 -39.64 -8.05 -21.95
CA THR A 22 -39.11 -6.75 -21.53
C THR A 22 -37.72 -6.57 -22.13
N PRO A 23 -37.42 -5.45 -22.84
CA PRO A 23 -36.04 -5.15 -23.23
C PRO A 23 -35.22 -4.93 -21.99
N ALA A 24 -34.01 -5.49 -21.98
CA ALA A 24 -33.00 -5.21 -20.95
C ALA A 24 -32.83 -3.70 -20.82
N SER A 25 -33.07 -3.18 -19.61
CA SER A 25 -32.88 -1.77 -19.30
C SER A 25 -31.38 -1.45 -19.39
N ALA A 26 -30.99 -0.73 -20.41
CA ALA A 26 -29.66 -0.16 -20.50
C ALA A 26 -29.43 0.72 -19.26
N ALA A 27 -28.27 0.57 -18.63
CA ALA A 27 -27.85 1.43 -17.52
C ALA A 27 -27.95 2.91 -17.95
N PRO A 28 -28.41 3.80 -17.07
CA PRO A 28 -28.54 5.20 -17.43
C PRO A 28 -27.16 5.79 -17.79
N THR A 29 -27.02 6.23 -19.03
CA THR A 29 -25.91 7.09 -19.43
C THR A 29 -25.98 8.36 -18.58
N PRO A 30 -24.86 8.81 -17.96
CA PRO A 30 -24.83 10.09 -17.25
C PRO A 30 -25.27 11.21 -18.21
N GLY A 31 -26.17 12.08 -17.76
CA GLY A 31 -26.67 13.19 -18.55
C GLY A 31 -25.57 14.16 -18.98
N PRO A 32 -25.74 14.91 -20.07
CA PRO A 32 -24.71 15.76 -20.67
C PRO A 32 -24.17 16.88 -19.75
N ASP A 33 -24.83 17.19 -18.66
CA ASP A 33 -24.52 18.37 -17.81
C ASP A 33 -23.46 18.15 -16.73
N SER A 34 -23.01 16.90 -16.48
CA SER A 34 -21.96 16.60 -15.50
C SER A 34 -20.58 16.33 -16.13
N ARG A 35 -20.52 16.15 -17.45
CA ARG A 35 -19.30 15.79 -18.20
C ARG A 35 -18.40 16.97 -18.56
N ASP A 36 -18.85 18.21 -18.40
CA ASP A 36 -18.13 19.39 -18.86
C ASP A 36 -17.39 20.15 -17.74
N LYS A 37 -17.37 19.65 -16.51
CA LYS A 37 -16.71 20.34 -15.40
C LYS A 37 -15.48 19.58 -14.93
N PRO A 38 -14.34 20.28 -14.68
CA PRO A 38 -13.17 19.68 -14.07
C PRO A 38 -13.51 19.04 -12.72
N SER A 39 -12.85 17.94 -12.40
CA SER A 39 -12.94 17.28 -11.09
C SER A 39 -12.39 18.18 -9.99
N LYS A 40 -12.96 18.07 -8.79
CA LYS A 40 -12.52 18.86 -7.64
C LYS A 40 -11.04 18.58 -7.33
N GLY A 41 -10.25 19.64 -7.18
CA GLY A 41 -8.83 19.56 -6.83
C GLY A 41 -7.87 19.45 -8.00
N VAL A 42 -8.38 19.35 -9.24
CA VAL A 42 -7.54 19.37 -10.45
C VAL A 42 -7.05 20.79 -10.72
N THR A 43 -5.76 20.93 -10.99
CA THR A 43 -5.10 22.21 -11.23
C THR A 43 -5.07 22.57 -12.72
N PRO A 44 -4.97 23.86 -13.08
CA PRO A 44 -4.80 24.28 -14.46
C PRO A 44 -3.54 23.71 -15.13
N ASP A 45 -2.46 23.45 -14.35
CA ASP A 45 -1.22 22.84 -14.85
C ASP A 45 -1.44 21.40 -15.28
N GLU A 46 -2.17 20.62 -14.48
CA GLU A 46 -2.51 19.23 -14.83
C GLU A 46 -3.38 19.18 -16.09
N ILE A 47 -4.31 20.10 -16.26
CA ILE A 47 -5.11 20.19 -17.49
C ILE A 47 -4.22 20.53 -18.71
N ARG A 48 -3.29 21.48 -18.56
CA ARG A 48 -2.33 21.80 -19.64
C ARG A 48 -1.46 20.59 -20.02
N GLN A 49 -1.02 19.83 -19.05
CA GLN A 49 -0.26 18.60 -19.28
C GLN A 49 -1.11 17.55 -20.01
N ALA A 50 -2.35 17.35 -19.60
CA ALA A 50 -3.28 16.44 -20.28
C ALA A 50 -3.51 16.84 -21.74
N GLN A 51 -3.75 18.13 -21.99
CA GLN A 51 -3.88 18.66 -23.37
C GLN A 51 -2.60 18.48 -24.20
N ALA A 52 -1.42 18.58 -23.59
CA ALA A 52 -0.16 18.33 -24.29
C ALA A 52 -0.02 16.83 -24.64
N THR A 53 -0.42 15.94 -23.73
CA THR A 53 -0.44 14.49 -23.96
C THR A 53 -1.43 14.11 -25.05
N GLU A 54 -2.63 14.69 -25.06
CA GLU A 54 -3.63 14.44 -26.10
C GLU A 54 -3.15 14.92 -27.48
N ARG A 55 -2.46 16.07 -27.56
CA ARG A 55 -1.81 16.52 -28.81
C ARG A 55 -0.71 15.60 -29.28
N TYR A 56 0.02 14.95 -28.38
CA TYR A 56 1.05 13.98 -28.74
C TYR A 56 0.43 12.67 -29.27
N TRP A 57 -0.53 12.11 -28.53
CA TRP A 57 -1.19 10.85 -28.87
C TRP A 57 -2.34 11.07 -29.86
N THR A 58 -1.98 11.45 -31.11
CA THR A 58 -2.98 11.51 -32.18
C THR A 58 -3.54 10.13 -32.51
N PRO A 59 -4.73 10.06 -33.14
CA PRO A 59 -5.30 8.77 -33.56
C PRO A 59 -4.35 7.96 -34.44
N GLU A 60 -3.56 8.61 -35.28
CA GLU A 60 -2.55 7.95 -36.13
C GLU A 60 -1.43 7.34 -35.29
N ARG A 61 -0.90 8.08 -34.28
CA ARG A 61 0.12 7.57 -33.37
C ARG A 61 -0.38 6.40 -32.55
N ILE A 62 -1.59 6.49 -32.00
CA ILE A 62 -2.21 5.39 -31.26
C ILE A 62 -2.33 4.16 -32.16
N ARG A 63 -2.72 4.35 -33.42
CA ARG A 63 -2.87 3.25 -34.39
C ARG A 63 -1.54 2.62 -34.76
N SER A 64 -0.48 3.40 -34.96
CA SER A 64 0.85 2.93 -35.35
C SER A 64 1.69 2.33 -34.22
N ALA A 65 1.34 2.57 -32.95
CA ALA A 65 2.04 1.99 -31.82
C ALA A 65 2.03 0.45 -31.90
N VAL A 66 3.13 -0.19 -31.53
CA VAL A 66 3.29 -1.66 -31.58
C VAL A 66 3.27 -2.26 -30.17
N PRO A 67 2.92 -3.56 -30.01
CA PRO A 67 3.06 -4.23 -28.73
C PRO A 67 4.47 -4.13 -28.15
N VAL A 68 4.58 -3.98 -26.83
CA VAL A 68 5.89 -3.96 -26.14
C VAL A 68 6.69 -5.24 -26.43
N GLU A 69 6.01 -6.39 -26.48
CA GLU A 69 6.61 -7.70 -26.71
C GLU A 69 7.25 -7.84 -28.11
N ASP A 70 6.78 -7.08 -29.10
CA ASP A 70 7.31 -7.12 -30.46
C ASP A 70 8.67 -6.40 -30.56
N VAL A 71 8.95 -5.47 -29.66
CA VAL A 71 10.22 -4.69 -29.63
C VAL A 71 11.26 -5.38 -28.75
N ASP A 72 10.87 -5.96 -27.63
CA ASP A 72 11.77 -6.63 -26.68
C ASP A 72 12.30 -8.00 -27.17
N GLY A 73 11.86 -8.46 -28.34
CA GLY A 73 12.22 -9.79 -28.85
C GLY A 73 11.66 -10.97 -28.06
N THR A 74 10.81 -10.69 -27.06
CA THR A 74 10.04 -11.69 -26.31
C THR A 74 8.76 -12.07 -27.05
N GLN A 75 8.88 -12.24 -28.39
CA GLN A 75 7.73 -12.53 -29.25
C GLN A 75 6.82 -13.59 -28.63
N ARG A 76 5.57 -13.22 -28.34
CA ARG A 76 4.46 -14.16 -28.45
C ARG A 76 4.37 -14.53 -29.95
N LYS A 77 5.21 -15.47 -30.37
CA LYS A 77 5.10 -16.02 -31.72
C LYS A 77 3.73 -16.66 -31.77
N GLY A 78 2.93 -16.28 -32.76
CA GLY A 78 1.73 -17.00 -33.14
C GLY A 78 2.08 -18.42 -33.57
N LEU A 79 2.47 -19.26 -32.61
CA LEU A 79 2.65 -20.67 -32.80
C LEU A 79 1.23 -21.27 -32.78
N LYS A 80 0.67 -21.42 -33.98
CA LYS A 80 -0.62 -22.11 -34.17
C LYS A 80 -0.60 -23.57 -33.70
N ASP A 81 0.58 -24.13 -33.42
CA ASP A 81 0.76 -25.52 -33.04
C ASP A 81 1.62 -25.63 -31.76
N GLY A 82 0.97 -25.97 -30.66
CA GLY A 82 1.67 -26.48 -29.47
C GLY A 82 2.36 -27.82 -29.78
N PRO A 83 3.36 -28.27 -28.99
CA PRO A 83 4.04 -29.53 -29.21
C PRO A 83 3.02 -30.71 -29.18
N GLN A 84 2.88 -31.39 -30.30
CA GLN A 84 2.01 -32.58 -30.48
C GLN A 84 2.57 -33.83 -29.77
N ASN A 85 3.33 -33.71 -28.69
CA ASN A 85 3.90 -34.84 -27.97
C ASN A 85 3.69 -34.76 -26.47
N ALA A 86 2.42 -34.92 -26.05
CA ALA A 86 2.13 -35.56 -24.77
C ALA A 86 1.89 -37.03 -25.05
N PRO A 87 2.48 -38.01 -24.31
CA PRO A 87 2.22 -39.41 -24.50
C PRO A 87 0.74 -39.71 -24.24
N THR A 88 0.05 -40.20 -25.25
CA THR A 88 -1.35 -40.65 -25.18
C THR A 88 -1.42 -41.87 -24.25
N PRO A 89 -2.23 -41.85 -23.19
CA PRO A 89 -2.53 -43.07 -22.44
C PRO A 89 -3.27 -44.08 -23.34
N PRO A 90 -2.92 -45.35 -23.30
CA PRO A 90 -3.61 -46.36 -24.14
C PRO A 90 -5.03 -46.56 -23.63
N GLY A 91 -6.03 -46.38 -24.50
CA GLY A 91 -7.37 -46.86 -24.33
C GLY A 91 -8.43 -45.89 -23.79
N GLY A 92 -8.60 -44.73 -24.39
CA GLY A 92 -9.71 -43.82 -24.09
C GLY A 92 -10.32 -43.27 -25.39
N ARG A 93 -11.64 -43.40 -25.57
CA ARG A 93 -12.39 -42.72 -26.63
C ARG A 93 -11.94 -41.26 -26.71
N GLN A 94 -11.54 -40.82 -27.91
CA GLN A 94 -11.33 -39.40 -28.21
C GLN A 94 -12.63 -38.63 -27.84
N LYS A 95 -12.61 -37.92 -26.70
CA LYS A 95 -13.52 -36.82 -26.50
C LYS A 95 -13.14 -35.77 -27.53
N ARG A 96 -14.11 -35.39 -28.40
CA ARG A 96 -14.00 -34.19 -29.22
C ARG A 96 -13.33 -33.10 -28.35
N SER A 97 -12.28 -32.51 -28.87
CA SER A 97 -11.72 -31.29 -28.29
C SER A 97 -12.88 -30.31 -28.12
N LEU A 98 -13.19 -29.94 -26.89
CA LEU A 98 -14.06 -28.81 -26.64
C LEU A 98 -13.34 -27.64 -27.29
N GLN A 99 -13.97 -27.05 -28.30
CA GLN A 99 -13.48 -25.83 -28.92
C GLN A 99 -13.32 -24.81 -27.81
N GLU A 100 -12.11 -24.28 -27.63
CA GLU A 100 -11.87 -23.24 -26.63
C GLU A 100 -12.89 -22.12 -26.89
N PRO A 101 -13.42 -21.44 -25.84
CA PRO A 101 -14.39 -20.38 -26.02
C PRO A 101 -13.77 -19.29 -26.88
N SER A 102 -14.43 -18.99 -27.99
CA SER A 102 -14.03 -17.90 -28.88
C SER A 102 -14.20 -16.57 -28.15
N HIS A 103 -13.28 -15.64 -28.40
CA HIS A 103 -13.42 -14.26 -27.95
C HIS A 103 -14.66 -13.60 -28.57
N THR A 104 -15.19 -12.59 -27.87
CA THR A 104 -16.10 -11.61 -28.45
C THR A 104 -15.35 -10.31 -28.68
N VAL A 105 -15.55 -9.70 -29.86
CA VAL A 105 -15.13 -8.32 -30.11
C VAL A 105 -15.96 -7.42 -29.21
N ASP A 106 -15.32 -6.57 -28.42
CA ASP A 106 -15.98 -5.66 -27.50
C ASP A 106 -16.04 -4.24 -28.10
N GLU A 107 -17.10 -3.50 -27.78
CA GLU A 107 -17.21 -2.08 -28.16
C GLU A 107 -16.32 -1.16 -27.29
N GLY A 108 -15.53 -1.71 -26.39
CA GLY A 108 -14.66 -1.03 -25.44
C GLY A 108 -15.30 -0.88 -24.07
N MET A 109 -14.61 -1.40 -23.05
CA MET A 109 -15.03 -1.30 -21.65
C MET A 109 -14.46 -0.04 -21.02
N ALA A 110 -15.29 0.73 -20.31
CA ALA A 110 -14.86 1.95 -19.64
C ALA A 110 -13.70 1.76 -18.65
N THR A 111 -13.58 0.54 -18.07
CA THR A 111 -12.55 0.22 -17.08
C THR A 111 -11.31 -0.44 -17.66
N VAL A 112 -11.26 -0.72 -18.96
CA VAL A 112 -10.11 -1.34 -19.65
C VAL A 112 -9.72 -0.49 -20.84
N GLY A 113 -8.43 -0.30 -21.07
CA GLY A 113 -7.97 0.60 -22.13
C GLY A 113 -6.60 0.25 -22.69
N VAL A 114 -6.25 0.92 -23.77
CA VAL A 114 -4.91 0.89 -24.32
C VAL A 114 -3.97 1.66 -23.40
N PHE A 115 -2.85 1.05 -23.06
CA PHE A 115 -1.79 1.65 -22.25
C PHE A 115 -0.64 2.02 -23.19
N LEU A 116 -0.46 3.29 -23.44
CA LEU A 116 0.46 3.86 -24.44
C LEU A 116 1.78 4.25 -23.79
N ILE A 117 2.88 3.88 -24.43
CA ILE A 117 4.24 4.15 -23.96
C ILE A 117 5.01 4.79 -25.11
N ARG A 118 5.43 6.05 -24.91
CA ARG A 118 6.31 6.72 -25.85
C ARG A 118 7.71 6.13 -25.76
N ASN A 119 8.32 5.89 -26.90
CA ASN A 119 9.73 5.59 -26.98
C ASN A 119 10.54 6.88 -27.16
N ASP A 120 11.27 7.29 -26.11
CA ASP A 120 12.12 8.49 -26.15
C ASP A 120 13.58 8.20 -26.55
N ASN A 121 13.96 6.92 -26.71
CA ASN A 121 15.35 6.53 -26.85
C ASN A 121 15.84 6.59 -28.30
N ASP A 122 14.94 6.52 -29.28
CA ASP A 122 15.28 6.54 -30.68
C ASP A 122 14.03 6.89 -31.52
N GLU A 123 14.11 7.91 -32.39
CA GLU A 123 13.04 8.25 -33.34
C GLU A 123 12.72 7.12 -34.34
N ALA A 124 13.64 6.18 -34.52
CA ALA A 124 13.44 5.01 -35.39
C ALA A 124 12.64 3.90 -34.72
N THR A 125 12.55 3.88 -33.39
CA THR A 125 11.77 2.86 -32.66
C THR A 125 10.33 3.35 -32.44
N PRO A 126 9.32 2.57 -32.85
CA PRO A 126 7.93 2.99 -32.77
C PRO A 126 7.47 3.15 -31.32
N ASP A 127 6.46 4.02 -31.11
CA ASP A 127 5.71 4.06 -29.85
C ASP A 127 5.12 2.67 -29.56
N GLN A 128 4.97 2.34 -28.28
CA GLN A 128 4.58 1.01 -27.84
C GLN A 128 3.25 1.05 -27.09
N PHE A 129 2.63 -0.13 -26.93
CA PHE A 129 1.43 -0.25 -26.12
C PHE A 129 1.33 -1.62 -25.42
N CYS A 130 0.55 -1.62 -24.37
CA CYS A 130 -0.02 -2.75 -23.64
C CYS A 130 -1.50 -2.49 -23.37
N THR A 131 -2.10 -3.32 -22.55
CA THR A 131 -3.42 -3.10 -21.97
C THR A 131 -3.28 -2.68 -20.49
N ALA A 132 -4.19 -1.87 -19.99
CA ALA A 132 -4.31 -1.58 -18.55
C ALA A 132 -5.78 -1.57 -18.13
N ALA A 133 -6.01 -1.62 -16.82
CA ALA A 133 -7.34 -1.53 -16.23
C ALA A 133 -7.39 -0.48 -15.12
N SER A 134 -8.50 0.27 -15.01
CA SER A 134 -8.74 1.17 -13.89
C SER A 134 -9.08 0.40 -12.63
N VAL A 135 -8.56 0.85 -11.48
CA VAL A 135 -8.76 0.25 -10.17
C VAL A 135 -9.39 1.28 -9.25
N THR A 136 -10.47 0.90 -8.58
CA THR A 136 -11.13 1.76 -7.60
C THR A 136 -10.14 2.21 -6.53
N SER A 137 -10.04 3.53 -6.34
CA SER A 137 -9.14 4.11 -5.36
C SER A 137 -9.69 5.42 -4.79
N PRO A 138 -9.27 5.83 -3.57
CA PRO A 138 -9.63 7.13 -3.02
C PRO A 138 -9.18 8.32 -3.90
N THR A 139 -8.11 8.12 -4.68
CA THR A 139 -7.54 9.14 -5.59
C THR A 139 -8.29 9.23 -6.91
N LYS A 140 -9.16 8.27 -7.24
CA LYS A 140 -9.91 8.18 -8.50
C LYS A 140 -9.06 8.18 -9.78
N SER A 141 -7.78 7.81 -9.66
CA SER A 141 -6.79 7.97 -10.74
C SER A 141 -5.87 6.76 -10.89
N LEU A 142 -6.20 5.63 -10.26
CA LEU A 142 -5.31 4.48 -10.23
C LEU A 142 -5.60 3.50 -11.37
N ILE A 143 -4.55 3.07 -12.06
CA ILE A 143 -4.59 1.97 -13.03
C ILE A 143 -3.61 0.87 -12.65
N ILE A 144 -3.84 -0.32 -13.18
CA ILE A 144 -2.95 -1.47 -13.10
C ILE A 144 -2.62 -1.99 -14.50
N THR A 145 -1.39 -2.42 -14.70
CA THR A 145 -0.91 -3.12 -15.90
C THR A 145 0.13 -4.17 -15.51
N ALA A 146 0.70 -4.89 -16.46
CA ALA A 146 1.84 -5.77 -16.21
C ALA A 146 3.14 -4.97 -16.02
N ALA A 147 4.02 -5.42 -15.14
CA ALA A 147 5.28 -4.73 -14.87
C ALA A 147 6.24 -4.81 -16.07
N HIS A 148 6.21 -5.92 -16.84
CA HIS A 148 7.03 -6.05 -18.06
C HIS A 148 6.71 -4.98 -19.12
N CYS A 149 5.48 -4.44 -19.14
CA CYS A 149 5.11 -3.34 -20.04
C CYS A 149 5.90 -2.04 -19.78
N LEU A 150 6.48 -1.91 -18.59
CA LEU A 150 7.23 -0.72 -18.17
C LEU A 150 8.75 -0.92 -18.21
N LYS A 151 9.23 -2.09 -18.66
CA LYS A 151 10.66 -2.37 -18.75
C LYS A 151 11.32 -1.47 -19.79
N GLY A 152 12.25 -0.64 -19.35
CA GLY A 152 12.92 0.33 -20.21
C GLY A 152 12.09 1.55 -20.61
N ALA A 153 10.85 1.66 -20.16
CA ALA A 153 10.03 2.84 -20.39
C ALA A 153 10.57 4.04 -19.61
N SER A 154 10.68 5.19 -20.28
CA SER A 154 10.83 6.45 -19.57
C SER A 154 9.49 6.83 -18.93
N ASP A 155 9.51 7.56 -17.82
CA ASP A 155 8.28 8.02 -17.14
C ASP A 155 7.58 9.18 -17.89
N ARG A 156 8.02 9.49 -19.11
CA ARG A 156 7.52 10.60 -19.93
C ARG A 156 6.52 10.11 -20.97
N ASN A 157 5.40 10.83 -21.09
CA ASN A 157 4.37 10.61 -22.12
C ASN A 157 3.79 9.19 -22.12
N ILE A 158 3.71 8.53 -20.97
CA ILE A 158 2.88 7.35 -20.78
C ILE A 158 1.43 7.81 -20.63
N ALA A 159 0.49 7.12 -21.28
CA ALA A 159 -0.91 7.48 -21.22
C ALA A 159 -1.83 6.24 -21.17
N PHE A 160 -2.98 6.42 -20.57
CA PHE A 160 -4.07 5.43 -20.55
C PHE A 160 -5.27 5.95 -21.32
N VAL A 161 -5.82 5.12 -22.21
CA VAL A 161 -6.99 5.44 -23.05
C VAL A 161 -8.10 4.42 -22.76
N PRO A 162 -8.96 4.68 -21.76
CA PRO A 162 -10.04 3.77 -21.40
C PRO A 162 -11.09 3.68 -22.52
N GLY A 163 -11.58 2.48 -22.74
CA GLY A 163 -12.63 2.23 -23.72
C GLY A 163 -12.25 2.56 -25.17
N TYR A 164 -10.95 2.58 -25.50
CA TYR A 164 -10.49 2.88 -26.86
C TYR A 164 -11.18 2.01 -27.89
N ARG A 165 -11.63 2.61 -28.97
CA ARG A 165 -12.23 1.93 -30.14
C ARG A 165 -11.40 2.17 -31.37
N ALA A 166 -10.90 1.11 -31.95
CA ALA A 166 -10.15 1.24 -33.21
C ALA A 166 -11.11 1.69 -34.33
N GLY A 167 -10.74 2.75 -35.02
CA GLY A 167 -11.42 3.13 -36.27
C GLY A 167 -11.13 2.15 -37.40
N SER A 168 -12.03 2.01 -38.34
CA SER A 168 -11.82 1.21 -39.55
C SER A 168 -11.07 2.04 -40.60
N SER A 169 -9.84 1.65 -40.92
CA SER A 169 -9.06 2.29 -42.00
C SER A 169 -9.75 2.17 -43.38
N ALA A 170 -10.52 1.08 -43.60
CA ALA A 170 -11.26 0.87 -44.83
C ALA A 170 -12.47 1.83 -44.96
N ALA A 171 -13.00 2.36 -43.86
CA ALA A 171 -14.13 3.30 -43.85
C ALA A 171 -13.72 4.75 -43.60
N GLY A 172 -12.42 5.05 -43.49
CA GLY A 172 -11.93 6.41 -43.14
C GLY A 172 -12.27 6.83 -41.70
N GLN A 173 -12.68 5.87 -40.84
CA GLN A 173 -13.02 6.17 -39.45
C GLN A 173 -11.77 6.29 -38.60
N VAL A 174 -11.70 7.36 -37.85
CA VAL A 174 -10.65 7.64 -36.86
C VAL A 174 -10.96 6.86 -35.58
N GLY A 175 -9.93 6.34 -34.90
CA GLY A 175 -10.12 5.70 -33.59
C GLY A 175 -10.74 6.66 -32.57
N GLU A 176 -11.62 6.15 -31.73
CA GLU A 176 -12.34 6.92 -30.71
C GLU A 176 -11.74 6.79 -29.33
N THR A 177 -11.66 7.89 -28.62
CA THR A 177 -11.22 7.97 -27.21
C THR A 177 -12.39 8.48 -26.36
N PRO A 178 -13.42 7.66 -26.10
CA PRO A 178 -14.72 8.11 -25.58
C PRO A 178 -14.66 8.80 -24.22
N TYR A 179 -13.60 8.54 -23.44
CA TYR A 179 -13.37 9.14 -22.12
C TYR A 179 -12.17 10.08 -22.10
N GLY A 180 -11.51 10.33 -23.26
CA GLY A 180 -10.29 11.10 -23.38
C GLY A 180 -9.03 10.29 -23.10
N ILE A 181 -7.89 10.97 -23.04
CA ILE A 181 -6.57 10.42 -22.80
C ILE A 181 -6.06 10.87 -21.44
N PHE A 182 -5.63 9.96 -20.60
CA PHE A 182 -5.17 10.20 -19.24
C PHE A 182 -3.66 10.04 -19.16
N PRO A 183 -2.87 11.13 -19.01
CA PRO A 183 -1.41 11.02 -18.86
C PRO A 183 -1.07 10.30 -17.55
N VAL A 184 -0.05 9.47 -17.54
CA VAL A 184 0.53 8.97 -16.28
C VAL A 184 1.36 10.08 -15.65
N LYS A 185 1.20 10.28 -14.35
CA LYS A 185 1.95 11.29 -13.59
C LYS A 185 3.41 10.86 -13.44
N PRO A 186 4.39 11.70 -13.80
CA PRO A 186 5.81 11.38 -13.65
C PRO A 186 6.17 10.99 -12.20
N GLY A 187 6.97 9.95 -12.03
CA GLY A 187 7.36 9.43 -10.72
C GLY A 187 6.25 8.75 -9.93
N LYS A 188 5.07 8.53 -10.52
CA LYS A 188 3.91 7.89 -9.87
C LYS A 188 3.65 6.50 -10.46
N ILE A 189 4.70 5.68 -10.44
CA ILE A 189 4.73 4.30 -10.94
C ILE A 189 5.24 3.40 -9.81
N TRP A 190 4.49 2.35 -9.49
CA TRP A 190 4.83 1.37 -8.45
C TRP A 190 5.00 -0.01 -9.07
N ILE A 191 6.22 -0.52 -9.04
CA ILE A 191 6.61 -1.87 -9.46
C ILE A 191 7.27 -2.55 -8.27
N ASP A 192 6.98 -3.82 -8.02
CA ASP A 192 7.70 -4.58 -6.98
C ASP A 192 9.18 -4.71 -7.36
N PRO A 193 10.13 -4.35 -6.48
CA PRO A 193 11.56 -4.41 -6.78
C PRO A 193 12.07 -5.79 -7.18
N ARG A 194 11.40 -6.86 -6.75
CA ARG A 194 11.75 -8.23 -7.18
C ARG A 194 11.55 -8.41 -8.68
N TYR A 195 10.61 -7.68 -9.29
CA TYR A 195 10.46 -7.68 -10.74
C TYR A 195 11.59 -6.93 -11.45
N LEU A 196 12.12 -5.88 -10.82
CA LEU A 196 13.21 -5.06 -11.36
C LEU A 196 14.61 -5.66 -11.13
N SER A 197 14.70 -6.83 -10.51
CA SER A 197 15.98 -7.51 -10.26
C SER A 197 16.58 -8.09 -11.56
N SER A 198 17.85 -8.49 -11.52
CA SER A 198 18.52 -9.16 -12.66
C SER A 198 17.85 -10.48 -13.06
N THR A 199 17.15 -11.12 -12.13
CA THR A 199 16.28 -12.29 -12.36
C THR A 199 14.88 -11.94 -11.89
N PRO A 200 14.03 -11.37 -12.76
CA PRO A 200 12.69 -10.94 -12.39
C PRO A 200 11.86 -12.08 -11.77
N ASP A 201 11.15 -11.76 -10.70
CA ASP A 201 10.17 -12.68 -10.11
C ASP A 201 8.83 -12.54 -10.84
N ASP A 202 8.51 -13.51 -11.70
CA ASP A 202 7.27 -13.52 -12.48
C ASP A 202 5.99 -13.47 -11.61
N ASN A 203 6.07 -13.80 -10.32
CA ASN A 203 4.89 -13.71 -9.43
C ASN A 203 4.47 -12.27 -9.13
N VAL A 204 5.30 -11.30 -9.39
CA VAL A 204 5.02 -9.87 -9.15
C VAL A 204 5.06 -9.05 -10.44
N ASP A 205 4.73 -9.67 -11.56
CA ASP A 205 4.61 -9.00 -12.86
C ASP A 205 3.31 -8.19 -12.95
N PHE A 206 3.18 -7.18 -12.10
CA PHE A 206 2.12 -6.18 -12.11
C PHE A 206 2.67 -4.84 -11.62
N ALA A 207 2.05 -3.74 -12.06
CA ALA A 207 2.41 -2.38 -11.69
C ALA A 207 1.17 -1.52 -11.50
N PHE A 208 1.21 -0.62 -10.52
CA PHE A 208 0.21 0.44 -10.34
C PHE A 208 0.76 1.79 -10.78
N LEU A 209 -0.10 2.62 -11.38
CA LEU A 209 0.27 3.96 -11.83
C LEU A 209 -0.87 4.94 -11.55
N HIS A 210 -0.51 6.17 -11.16
CA HIS A 210 -1.48 7.26 -11.11
C HIS A 210 -1.55 8.01 -12.42
N THR A 211 -2.77 8.21 -12.90
CA THR A 211 -3.04 9.10 -14.02
C THR A 211 -3.27 10.54 -13.54
N GLY A 212 -2.96 11.50 -14.39
CA GLY A 212 -3.51 12.84 -14.34
C GLY A 212 -4.97 12.86 -14.83
N PRO A 213 -5.61 14.05 -14.86
CA PRO A 213 -6.91 14.22 -15.49
C PRO A 213 -6.83 14.09 -17.01
N ASN A 214 -7.97 13.94 -17.68
CA ASN A 214 -8.07 14.12 -19.13
C ASN A 214 -8.00 15.62 -19.52
N ALA A 215 -8.02 15.93 -20.80
CA ALA A 215 -7.96 17.32 -21.30
C ALA A 215 -9.14 18.22 -20.86
N GLN A 216 -10.25 17.62 -20.43
CA GLN A 216 -11.41 18.29 -19.86
C GLN A 216 -11.28 18.51 -18.34
N GLY A 217 -10.18 18.05 -17.73
CA GLY A 217 -9.92 18.16 -16.30
C GLY A 217 -10.63 17.13 -15.44
N GLN A 218 -11.11 16.03 -16.01
CA GLN A 218 -11.81 14.98 -15.27
C GLN A 218 -10.80 13.92 -14.79
N LEU A 219 -10.90 13.49 -13.53
CA LEU A 219 -10.19 12.32 -13.04
C LEU A 219 -10.75 11.04 -13.69
N LEU A 220 -9.95 9.99 -13.72
CA LEU A 220 -10.27 8.75 -14.43
C LEU A 220 -11.65 8.18 -14.01
N GLU A 221 -11.88 7.96 -12.72
CA GLU A 221 -13.15 7.39 -12.23
C GLU A 221 -14.33 8.38 -12.29
N ASP A 222 -14.08 9.69 -12.40
CA ASP A 222 -15.14 10.68 -12.64
C ASP A 222 -15.60 10.65 -14.11
N ALA A 223 -14.70 10.33 -15.05
CA ALA A 223 -15.01 10.19 -16.48
C ALA A 223 -15.60 8.82 -16.84
N THR A 224 -15.05 7.73 -16.28
CA THR A 224 -15.40 6.34 -16.67
C THR A 224 -16.40 5.67 -15.73
N GLY A 225 -16.69 6.30 -14.60
CA GLY A 225 -17.34 5.66 -13.46
C GLY A 225 -16.32 4.91 -12.60
N ARG A 226 -16.80 4.23 -11.57
CA ARG A 226 -15.97 3.49 -10.63
C ARG A 226 -15.12 2.41 -11.33
N GLY A 227 -13.86 2.27 -10.95
CA GLY A 227 -12.94 1.24 -11.46
C GLY A 227 -13.28 -0.18 -10.99
N ASN A 228 -12.45 -1.14 -11.38
CA ASN A 228 -12.53 -2.52 -10.89
C ASN A 228 -12.15 -2.60 -9.40
N THR A 229 -12.72 -3.55 -8.68
CA THR A 229 -12.42 -3.78 -7.26
C THR A 229 -11.23 -4.72 -7.15
N LEU A 230 -10.08 -4.25 -6.62
CA LEU A 230 -8.94 -5.12 -6.39
C LEU A 230 -9.28 -6.20 -5.36
N THR A 231 -9.13 -7.47 -5.74
CA THR A 231 -9.51 -8.60 -4.91
C THR A 231 -8.32 -9.54 -4.71
N ARG A 232 -8.04 -9.85 -3.45
CA ARG A 232 -7.00 -10.80 -3.07
C ARG A 232 -7.39 -12.22 -3.43
N VAL A 233 -6.50 -12.96 -4.07
CA VAL A 233 -6.67 -14.39 -4.40
C VAL A 233 -5.84 -15.24 -3.45
N ASN A 234 -6.47 -16.28 -2.89
CA ASN A 234 -5.74 -17.26 -2.11
C ASN A 234 -4.92 -18.18 -3.04
N SER A 235 -3.64 -18.34 -2.76
CA SER A 235 -2.72 -19.21 -3.51
C SER A 235 -3.17 -20.69 -3.60
N THR A 236 -4.07 -21.13 -2.72
CA THR A 236 -4.63 -22.50 -2.73
C THR A 236 -5.83 -22.65 -3.64
N ASN A 237 -6.37 -21.56 -4.18
CA ASN A 237 -7.56 -21.56 -5.04
C ASN A 237 -7.30 -20.76 -6.34
N LEU A 238 -6.56 -21.37 -7.27
CA LEU A 238 -6.24 -20.80 -8.58
C LEU A 238 -7.18 -21.29 -9.69
N ALA A 239 -7.98 -22.30 -9.43
CA ALA A 239 -9.05 -22.77 -10.31
C ALA A 239 -10.32 -21.99 -9.96
N ARG A 240 -10.75 -21.11 -10.86
CA ARG A 240 -11.88 -20.20 -10.69
C ARG A 240 -12.87 -20.38 -11.84
N GLU A 241 -14.13 -20.18 -11.57
CA GLU A 241 -15.18 -20.30 -12.59
C GLU A 241 -15.59 -18.92 -13.12
N SER A 242 -15.98 -18.88 -14.39
CA SER A 242 -16.53 -17.67 -15.05
C SER A 242 -15.63 -16.43 -14.93
N VAL A 243 -14.33 -16.58 -15.14
CA VAL A 243 -13.39 -15.45 -15.17
C VAL A 243 -13.41 -14.81 -16.55
N THR A 244 -13.62 -13.50 -16.59
CA THR A 244 -13.56 -12.69 -17.81
C THR A 244 -12.18 -12.06 -17.94
N VAL A 245 -11.53 -12.29 -19.08
CA VAL A 245 -10.31 -11.58 -19.48
C VAL A 245 -10.62 -10.62 -20.61
N ALA A 246 -9.92 -9.47 -20.62
CA ALA A 246 -10.08 -8.48 -21.68
C ALA A 246 -8.73 -7.85 -22.03
N GLY A 247 -8.58 -7.40 -23.28
CA GLY A 247 -7.34 -6.75 -23.70
C GLY A 247 -7.38 -6.24 -25.14
N TYR A 248 -6.33 -5.56 -25.52
CA TYR A 248 -6.12 -4.94 -26.83
C TYR A 248 -4.98 -5.67 -27.56
N PRO A 249 -5.29 -6.64 -28.44
CA PRO A 249 -4.25 -7.37 -29.17
C PRO A 249 -3.58 -6.51 -30.22
N GLY A 250 -2.35 -6.86 -30.59
CA GLY A 250 -1.60 -6.27 -31.70
C GLY A 250 -2.34 -6.29 -33.03
N GLY A 251 -1.97 -5.39 -33.92
CA GLY A 251 -2.60 -5.21 -35.22
C GLY A 251 -3.75 -4.20 -35.19
N GLN A 252 -4.97 -4.62 -34.98
CA GLN A 252 -6.13 -3.73 -35.09
C GLN A 252 -6.47 -2.95 -33.81
N LYS A 253 -5.91 -3.31 -32.66
CA LYS A 253 -6.28 -2.75 -31.32
C LYS A 253 -7.78 -2.70 -31.08
N THR A 254 -8.50 -3.68 -31.62
CA THR A 254 -9.90 -3.90 -31.30
C THR A 254 -9.95 -4.66 -29.99
N PRO A 255 -10.68 -4.17 -28.98
CA PRO A 255 -10.73 -4.83 -27.68
C PRO A 255 -11.38 -6.21 -27.79
N LEU A 256 -10.76 -7.18 -27.16
CA LEU A 256 -11.28 -8.54 -27.04
C LEU A 256 -11.70 -8.82 -25.61
N ARG A 257 -12.73 -9.64 -25.47
CA ARG A 257 -13.21 -10.17 -24.20
C ARG A 257 -13.53 -11.65 -24.33
N CYS A 258 -13.16 -12.42 -23.34
CA CYS A 258 -13.48 -13.86 -23.26
C CYS A 258 -13.78 -14.25 -21.82
N THR A 259 -14.75 -15.12 -21.60
CA THR A 259 -15.07 -15.66 -20.28
C THR A 259 -14.86 -17.18 -20.30
N ASN A 260 -14.03 -17.67 -19.38
CA ASN A 260 -13.76 -19.10 -19.22
C ASN A 260 -13.37 -19.40 -17.76
N ASN A 261 -13.21 -20.67 -17.44
CA ASN A 261 -12.68 -21.10 -16.16
C ASN A 261 -11.15 -21.02 -16.17
N THR A 262 -10.55 -20.68 -15.03
CA THR A 262 -9.10 -20.77 -14.85
C THR A 262 -8.70 -22.13 -14.30
N THR A 263 -7.45 -22.50 -14.55
CA THR A 263 -6.78 -23.66 -13.95
C THR A 263 -5.49 -23.24 -13.26
N ALA A 264 -5.06 -24.02 -12.27
CA ALA A 264 -3.78 -23.79 -11.62
C ALA A 264 -2.64 -24.28 -12.53
N PHE A 265 -1.67 -23.40 -12.82
CA PHE A 265 -0.47 -23.74 -13.55
C PHE A 265 0.74 -23.64 -12.62
N GLN A 266 1.52 -24.74 -12.50
CA GLN A 266 2.69 -24.86 -11.62
C GLN A 266 2.42 -24.48 -10.14
N ASN A 267 1.17 -24.55 -9.68
CA ASN A 267 0.72 -24.09 -8.36
C ASN A 267 1.11 -22.63 -8.02
N ARG A 268 1.34 -21.80 -9.05
CA ARG A 268 1.80 -20.41 -8.92
C ARG A 268 0.98 -19.42 -9.73
N PHE A 269 0.45 -19.82 -10.87
CA PHE A 269 -0.24 -18.94 -11.81
C PHE A 269 -1.65 -19.43 -12.05
N MET A 270 -2.57 -18.52 -12.33
CA MET A 270 -3.83 -18.88 -12.96
C MET A 270 -3.62 -18.90 -14.48
N GLU A 271 -4.07 -19.97 -15.12
CA GLU A 271 -4.10 -20.14 -16.57
C GLU A 271 -5.55 -20.03 -17.04
N ILE A 272 -5.77 -19.26 -18.11
CA ILE A 272 -7.05 -19.21 -18.83
C ILE A 272 -6.84 -19.45 -20.32
N LYS A 273 -7.77 -20.16 -20.94
CA LYS A 273 -7.73 -20.42 -22.37
C LYS A 273 -8.79 -19.61 -23.10
N CYS A 274 -8.33 -18.74 -23.97
CA CYS A 274 -9.14 -17.84 -24.79
C CYS A 274 -8.39 -17.54 -26.08
N ASP A 275 -9.04 -17.69 -27.23
CA ASP A 275 -8.40 -17.50 -28.53
C ASP A 275 -8.11 -16.01 -28.83
N ASP A 276 -7.09 -15.78 -29.68
CA ASP A 276 -6.66 -14.47 -30.24
C ASP A 276 -6.12 -13.44 -29.24
N PHE A 277 -5.80 -13.84 -28.01
CA PHE A 277 -5.13 -12.97 -27.04
C PHE A 277 -3.63 -12.84 -27.34
N ARG A 278 -3.31 -12.12 -28.41
CA ARG A 278 -1.94 -11.87 -28.94
C ARG A 278 -1.18 -10.85 -28.12
N ALA A 279 0.09 -10.61 -28.49
CA ALA A 279 0.90 -9.50 -27.96
C ALA A 279 0.10 -8.19 -27.91
N GLY A 280 0.30 -7.38 -26.86
CA GLY A 280 -0.46 -6.16 -26.58
C GLY A 280 -1.59 -6.33 -25.57
N VAL A 281 -2.10 -7.56 -25.33
CA VAL A 281 -3.09 -7.82 -24.28
C VAL A 281 -2.48 -7.82 -22.87
N SER A 282 -1.16 -7.81 -22.75
CA SER A 282 -0.41 -7.75 -21.49
C SER A 282 -0.91 -6.62 -20.60
N GLY A 283 -1.12 -6.90 -19.31
CA GLY A 283 -1.75 -5.98 -18.35
C GLY A 283 -3.28 -5.97 -18.40
N GLY A 284 -3.91 -6.69 -19.34
CA GLY A 284 -5.36 -6.86 -19.38
C GLY A 284 -5.89 -7.62 -18.15
N PRO A 285 -7.05 -7.24 -17.58
CA PRO A 285 -7.54 -7.76 -16.32
C PRO A 285 -8.10 -9.18 -16.42
N PHE A 286 -7.97 -9.94 -15.32
CA PHE A 286 -8.78 -11.11 -15.00
C PHE A 286 -9.87 -10.67 -14.02
N LEU A 287 -11.12 -10.81 -14.38
CA LEU A 287 -12.27 -10.30 -13.64
C LEU A 287 -13.23 -11.42 -13.24
N GLU A 288 -13.53 -11.55 -11.96
CA GLU A 288 -14.68 -12.28 -11.45
C GLU A 288 -15.89 -11.34 -11.30
N ASN A 289 -17.09 -11.90 -11.19
CA ASN A 289 -18.33 -11.15 -10.97
C ASN A 289 -18.49 -9.97 -11.95
N PHE A 290 -18.06 -10.18 -13.20
CA PHE A 290 -18.08 -9.12 -14.22
C PHE A 290 -19.53 -8.75 -14.59
N ASP A 291 -19.89 -7.46 -14.41
CA ASP A 291 -21.24 -6.92 -14.63
C ASP A 291 -21.48 -6.37 -16.05
N GLY A 292 -20.52 -6.55 -16.97
CA GLY A 292 -20.50 -5.95 -18.31
C GLY A 292 -19.63 -4.70 -18.42
N THR A 293 -19.25 -4.09 -17.31
CA THR A 293 -18.44 -2.86 -17.26
C THR A 293 -17.21 -3.02 -16.38
N ARG A 294 -17.33 -3.68 -15.23
CA ARG A 294 -16.31 -3.86 -14.20
C ARG A 294 -16.54 -5.16 -13.44
N GLY A 295 -15.56 -5.56 -12.64
CA GLY A 295 -15.64 -6.76 -11.81
C GLY A 295 -14.64 -6.74 -10.66
N ASP A 296 -14.52 -7.89 -10.03
CA ASP A 296 -13.49 -8.17 -9.01
C ASP A 296 -12.19 -8.52 -9.73
N LEU A 297 -11.22 -7.63 -9.64
CA LEU A 297 -9.92 -7.76 -10.31
C LEU A 297 -9.03 -8.74 -9.53
N ILE A 298 -8.85 -9.94 -10.08
CA ILE A 298 -8.12 -11.05 -9.46
C ILE A 298 -6.77 -11.34 -10.13
N GLY A 299 -6.41 -10.62 -11.18
CA GLY A 299 -5.17 -10.78 -11.92
C GLY A 299 -5.05 -9.83 -13.09
N VAL A 300 -3.86 -9.78 -13.69
CA VAL A 300 -3.61 -9.15 -14.99
C VAL A 300 -2.81 -10.10 -15.88
N ILE A 301 -3.00 -10.04 -17.19
CA ILE A 301 -2.22 -10.84 -18.15
C ILE A 301 -0.74 -10.46 -17.99
N GLY A 302 0.03 -11.39 -17.45
CA GLY A 302 1.43 -11.22 -17.07
C GLY A 302 1.98 -12.47 -16.39
N GLY A 303 3.13 -12.37 -15.73
CA GLY A 303 3.75 -13.48 -15.03
C GLY A 303 4.44 -14.47 -15.95
N TYR A 304 4.07 -15.76 -15.88
CA TYR A 304 4.75 -16.80 -16.64
C TYR A 304 4.89 -16.45 -18.13
N LYS A 305 6.14 -16.33 -18.60
CA LYS A 305 6.48 -15.91 -19.96
C LYS A 305 5.75 -14.63 -20.40
N THR A 306 5.75 -13.63 -19.54
CA THR A 306 5.08 -12.33 -19.79
C THR A 306 3.60 -12.45 -20.13
N GLY A 307 2.91 -13.44 -19.53
CA GLY A 307 1.48 -13.72 -19.73
C GLY A 307 1.15 -14.84 -20.73
N GLY A 308 2.16 -15.54 -21.27
CA GLY A 308 1.97 -16.73 -22.12
C GLY A 308 2.75 -16.67 -23.43
N ALA A 309 2.98 -17.85 -24.02
CA ALA A 309 3.67 -18.01 -25.31
C ALA A 309 2.73 -18.24 -26.51
N PHE A 310 1.43 -18.46 -26.24
CA PHE A 310 0.46 -18.82 -27.27
C PHE A 310 -0.75 -17.88 -27.22
N ASP A 311 -1.31 -17.58 -28.37
CA ASP A 311 -2.46 -16.66 -28.51
C ASP A 311 -3.75 -17.17 -27.84
N HIS A 312 -3.83 -18.46 -27.59
CA HIS A 312 -5.01 -19.12 -26.99
C HIS A 312 -4.86 -19.37 -25.48
N THR A 313 -3.77 -18.95 -24.85
CA THR A 313 -3.54 -19.23 -23.43
C THR A 313 -2.88 -18.03 -22.76
N SER A 314 -3.52 -17.51 -21.73
CA SER A 314 -3.00 -16.41 -20.92
C SER A 314 -2.78 -16.81 -19.47
N TYR A 315 -1.80 -16.20 -18.83
CA TYR A 315 -1.45 -16.41 -17.42
C TYR A 315 -1.52 -15.10 -16.65
N THR A 316 -1.74 -15.21 -15.35
CA THR A 316 -1.59 -14.07 -14.41
C THR A 316 -0.82 -14.48 -13.18
N SER A 317 -0.04 -13.53 -12.65
CA SER A 317 0.57 -13.62 -11.32
C SER A 317 -0.50 -13.76 -10.24
N GLN A 318 -0.13 -14.28 -9.08
CA GLN A 318 -1.04 -14.34 -7.93
C GLN A 318 -1.28 -12.96 -7.34
N PHE A 319 -2.55 -12.59 -7.17
CA PHE A 319 -2.94 -11.38 -6.45
C PHE A 319 -3.05 -11.67 -4.94
N ASP A 320 -1.91 -12.01 -4.34
CA ASP A 320 -1.73 -12.27 -2.92
C ASP A 320 -1.51 -10.97 -2.11
N ASP A 321 -0.88 -11.08 -0.95
CA ASP A 321 -0.54 -9.92 -0.12
C ASP A 321 0.43 -8.94 -0.81
N ASN A 322 1.17 -9.39 -1.84
CA ASN A 322 2.10 -8.51 -2.56
C ASN A 322 1.36 -7.46 -3.39
N VAL A 323 0.30 -7.85 -4.11
CA VAL A 323 -0.48 -6.88 -4.90
C VAL A 323 -1.22 -5.91 -3.98
N ILE A 324 -1.78 -6.38 -2.86
CA ILE A 324 -2.46 -5.52 -1.88
C ILE A 324 -1.47 -4.52 -1.27
N ARG A 325 -0.27 -4.96 -0.92
CA ARG A 325 0.79 -4.09 -0.42
C ARG A 325 1.17 -3.01 -1.45
N LEU A 326 1.40 -3.40 -2.71
CA LEU A 326 1.77 -2.46 -3.77
C LEU A 326 0.63 -1.46 -4.07
N TYR A 327 -0.63 -1.93 -4.08
CA TYR A 327 -1.81 -1.06 -4.20
C TYR A 327 -1.85 -0.02 -3.07
N ASN A 328 -1.67 -0.45 -1.82
CA ASN A 328 -1.70 0.44 -0.67
C ASN A 328 -0.57 1.48 -0.73
N GLN A 329 0.62 1.09 -1.18
CA GLN A 329 1.73 2.02 -1.42
C GLN A 329 1.36 3.05 -2.49
N ALA A 330 0.75 2.63 -3.59
CA ALA A 330 0.29 3.52 -4.64
C ALA A 330 -0.79 4.49 -4.13
N VAL A 331 -1.83 3.99 -3.47
CA VAL A 331 -2.93 4.81 -2.91
C VAL A 331 -2.44 5.83 -1.90
N SER A 332 -1.47 5.47 -1.07
CA SER A 332 -0.87 6.35 -0.06
C SER A 332 0.24 7.24 -0.62
N ASP A 333 0.53 7.15 -1.91
CA ASP A 333 1.63 7.86 -2.58
C ASP A 333 3.02 7.58 -1.95
N ILE A 334 3.18 6.35 -1.45
CA ILE A 334 4.43 5.89 -0.83
C ILE A 334 5.27 5.21 -1.91
N PRO A 335 6.56 5.56 -2.09
CA PRO A 335 7.42 4.90 -3.07
C PRO A 335 7.39 3.38 -2.93
N ALA A 336 7.36 2.66 -4.05
CA ALA A 336 7.51 1.21 -4.04
C ALA A 336 8.80 0.81 -3.31
N ASP A 337 8.77 -0.34 -2.66
CA ASP A 337 9.83 -0.79 -1.74
C ASP A 337 11.15 -1.03 -2.50
N THR A 338 11.92 0.02 -2.74
CA THR A 338 13.22 -0.01 -3.45
C THR A 338 14.37 -0.53 -2.58
N GLY A 339 14.08 -1.46 -1.65
CA GLY A 339 15.08 -1.94 -0.69
C GLY A 339 15.30 -0.93 0.43
N ALA A 340 14.22 -0.37 1.00
CA ALA A 340 14.23 0.61 2.08
C ALA A 340 15.03 0.19 3.32
N GLY A 341 15.36 -1.08 3.42
CA GLY A 341 16.28 -1.65 4.42
C GLY A 341 17.72 -1.84 3.93
N ALA A 342 18.10 -1.30 2.75
CA ALA A 342 19.49 -1.36 2.31
C ALA A 342 20.38 -0.65 3.36
N GLY A 343 21.21 -1.42 4.07
CA GLY A 343 22.03 -0.91 5.18
C GLY A 343 21.48 -1.20 6.58
N MET A 344 20.28 -1.77 6.72
CA MET A 344 19.73 -2.13 8.04
C MET A 344 20.15 -3.54 8.53
N GLY A 345 20.90 -4.29 7.74
CA GLY A 345 21.32 -5.64 8.10
C GLY A 345 20.24 -6.71 7.87
N SER A 346 20.44 -7.89 8.46
CA SER A 346 19.57 -9.06 8.31
C SER A 346 18.59 -9.21 9.48
N SER A 347 17.55 -10.02 9.29
CA SER A 347 16.64 -10.41 10.37
C SER A 347 17.38 -11.09 11.52
N ALA A 348 18.42 -11.87 11.25
CA ALA A 348 19.28 -12.46 12.28
C ALA A 348 19.91 -11.38 13.18
N THR A 349 20.33 -10.25 12.62
CA THR A 349 20.82 -9.10 13.42
C THR A 349 19.70 -8.52 14.27
N TRP A 350 18.51 -8.29 13.68
CA TRP A 350 17.41 -7.62 14.37
C TRP A 350 16.78 -8.44 15.50
N GLN A 351 16.93 -9.76 15.53
CA GLN A 351 16.57 -10.59 16.68
C GLN A 351 17.33 -10.21 17.96
N HIS A 352 18.46 -9.51 17.82
CA HIS A 352 19.28 -9.03 18.93
C HIS A 352 18.92 -7.64 19.43
N ALA A 353 17.99 -6.92 18.77
CA ALA A 353 17.49 -5.66 19.29
C ALA A 353 16.73 -5.87 20.60
N ARG A 354 16.92 -4.96 21.56
CA ARG A 354 16.32 -5.00 22.89
C ARG A 354 15.47 -3.79 23.21
N SER A 355 15.71 -2.67 22.55
CA SER A 355 14.88 -1.47 22.62
C SER A 355 15.01 -0.68 21.34
N ILE A 356 13.93 -0.02 20.95
CA ILE A 356 13.91 0.96 19.86
C ILE A 356 13.21 2.23 20.33
N THR A 357 13.65 3.38 19.86
CA THR A 357 12.98 4.66 20.08
C THR A 357 13.20 5.59 18.91
N ALA A 358 12.18 6.35 18.54
CA ALA A 358 12.24 7.32 17.45
C ALA A 358 12.50 8.74 17.97
N GLY A 359 13.24 9.53 17.20
CA GLY A 359 13.53 10.92 17.52
C GLY A 359 14.29 11.60 16.39
N ARG A 360 14.59 12.88 16.51
CA ARG A 360 15.35 13.64 15.49
C ARG A 360 16.76 13.92 16.00
N PHE A 361 17.67 13.01 15.70
CA PHE A 361 19.03 13.02 16.21
C PHE A 361 20.06 13.45 15.17
N HIS A 362 19.94 12.96 13.94
CA HIS A 362 20.89 13.27 12.88
C HIS A 362 20.64 14.68 12.33
N THR A 363 21.71 15.43 12.06
CA THR A 363 21.61 16.83 11.62
C THR A 363 20.75 17.02 10.36
N ALA A 364 20.81 16.08 9.41
CA ALA A 364 19.97 16.12 8.22
C ALA A 364 18.50 15.84 8.56
N SER A 365 18.20 14.93 9.48
CA SER A 365 16.85 14.57 9.91
C SER A 365 16.18 15.73 10.64
N VAL A 366 16.93 16.45 11.49
CA VAL A 366 16.46 17.69 12.13
C VAL A 366 16.05 18.73 11.08
N ARG A 367 16.87 18.96 10.06
CA ARG A 367 16.57 19.92 8.98
C ARG A 367 15.37 19.52 8.15
N ASN A 368 15.20 18.23 7.89
CA ASN A 368 14.14 17.68 7.06
C ASN A 368 12.88 17.33 7.86
N ASN A 369 12.88 17.53 9.18
CA ASN A 369 11.81 17.19 10.10
C ASN A 369 11.37 15.70 9.97
N THR A 370 12.36 14.80 9.87
CA THR A 370 12.15 13.35 9.81
C THR A 370 12.64 12.68 11.08
N SER A 371 12.06 11.56 11.45
CA SER A 371 12.50 10.76 12.58
C SER A 371 13.62 9.80 12.19
N ASP A 372 14.56 9.63 13.09
CA ASP A 372 15.59 8.61 13.12
C ASP A 372 15.17 7.51 14.08
N LEU A 373 15.88 6.38 14.05
CA LEU A 373 15.65 5.27 14.96
C LEU A 373 16.93 4.99 15.77
N ILE A 374 16.85 5.04 17.10
CA ILE A 374 17.88 4.51 17.98
C ILE A 374 17.53 3.07 18.33
N VAL A 375 18.51 2.19 18.22
CA VAL A 375 18.42 0.77 18.57
C VAL A 375 19.46 0.42 19.60
N ARG A 376 19.04 -0.22 20.70
CA ARG A 376 19.94 -0.84 21.67
C ARG A 376 19.98 -2.35 21.43
N TRP A 377 21.19 -2.86 21.27
CA TRP A 377 21.44 -4.28 20.98
C TRP A 377 21.78 -5.09 22.23
N SER A 378 21.63 -6.40 22.14
CA SER A 378 21.89 -7.32 23.27
C SER A 378 23.34 -7.40 23.71
N ASP A 379 24.27 -7.01 22.86
CA ASP A 379 25.72 -6.98 23.18
C ASP A 379 26.18 -5.65 23.83
N GLY A 380 25.24 -4.69 24.01
CA GLY A 380 25.52 -3.38 24.58
C GLY A 380 25.89 -2.32 23.54
N GLU A 381 25.78 -2.61 22.26
CA GLU A 381 25.85 -1.58 21.23
C GLU A 381 24.59 -0.72 21.21
N VAL A 382 24.75 0.58 20.93
CA VAL A 382 23.67 1.53 20.65
C VAL A 382 23.93 2.15 19.28
N SER A 383 23.00 1.94 18.35
CA SER A 383 23.10 2.41 16.97
C SER A 383 22.03 3.43 16.66
N LEU A 384 22.38 4.45 15.89
CA LEU A 384 21.49 5.44 15.29
C LEU A 384 21.31 5.13 13.81
N TYR A 385 20.09 4.90 13.37
CA TYR A 385 19.70 4.77 11.96
C TYR A 385 19.06 6.09 11.50
N PRO A 386 19.79 6.94 10.74
CA PRO A 386 19.21 8.20 10.25
C PRO A 386 18.07 7.95 9.28
N GLY A 387 16.94 8.62 9.50
CA GLY A 387 15.79 8.57 8.58
C GLY A 387 16.11 9.25 7.25
N ASN A 388 15.67 8.65 6.15
CA ASN A 388 15.90 9.19 4.81
C ASN A 388 14.75 10.07 4.27
N GLY A 389 13.70 10.28 5.07
CA GLY A 389 12.51 11.05 4.68
C GLY A 389 11.65 10.39 3.59
N LYS A 390 11.92 9.14 3.25
CA LYS A 390 11.21 8.34 2.24
C LYS A 390 10.76 7.00 2.81
N TYR A 391 10.37 7.02 4.09
CA TYR A 391 9.92 5.82 4.82
C TYR A 391 10.98 4.71 4.90
N GLY A 392 12.25 5.09 5.11
CA GLY A 392 13.38 4.19 5.28
C GLY A 392 14.51 4.85 6.04
N PHE A 393 15.61 4.13 6.17
CA PHE A 393 16.76 4.56 6.95
C PHE A 393 18.05 4.46 6.15
N ASN A 394 19.01 5.31 6.49
CA ASN A 394 20.38 5.24 6.01
C ASN A 394 21.19 4.26 6.88
N LYS A 395 22.43 3.99 6.45
CA LYS A 395 23.36 3.15 7.22
C LYS A 395 23.51 3.67 8.65
N ASP A 396 23.59 2.74 9.58
CA ASP A 396 23.72 3.00 11.01
C ASP A 396 25.01 3.73 11.39
N ILE A 397 24.91 4.47 12.46
CA ILE A 397 26.00 5.17 13.13
C ILE A 397 26.11 4.63 14.56
N GLN A 398 27.22 4.03 14.90
CA GLN A 398 27.45 3.53 16.26
C GLN A 398 27.59 4.72 17.22
N LEU A 399 26.65 4.85 18.17
CA LEU A 399 26.67 5.86 19.23
C LEU A 399 27.51 5.41 20.43
N ALA A 400 27.36 4.15 20.84
CA ALA A 400 28.12 3.50 21.90
C ALA A 400 28.27 2.01 21.64
N LYS A 401 29.34 1.43 22.24
CA LYS A 401 29.52 -0.02 22.33
C LYS A 401 30.18 -0.35 23.65
N ASP A 402 29.36 -0.54 24.67
CA ASP A 402 29.80 -0.81 26.03
C ASP A 402 28.83 -1.77 26.71
N LYS A 403 29.35 -2.78 27.40
CA LYS A 403 28.56 -3.79 28.10
C LYS A 403 27.63 -3.21 29.18
N SER A 404 27.91 -2.03 29.69
CA SER A 404 27.02 -1.34 30.65
C SER A 404 25.63 -1.10 30.06
N TRP A 405 25.51 -0.90 28.74
CA TRP A 405 24.24 -0.73 28.05
C TRP A 405 23.34 -2.00 28.05
N GLN A 406 23.90 -3.16 28.37
CA GLN A 406 23.09 -4.36 28.62
C GLN A 406 22.15 -4.18 29.83
N GLN A 407 22.49 -3.27 30.75
CA GLN A 407 21.72 -2.91 31.94
C GLN A 407 20.69 -1.80 31.67
N ALA A 408 20.64 -1.21 30.48
CA ALA A 408 19.59 -0.26 30.13
C ALA A 408 18.25 -1.01 30.03
N LYS A 409 17.33 -0.72 30.95
CA LYS A 409 16.03 -1.38 31.04
C LYS A 409 15.03 -0.77 30.06
N LEU A 410 14.88 0.56 30.08
CA LEU A 410 14.02 1.32 29.21
C LEU A 410 14.78 2.52 28.63
N ILE A 411 14.46 2.88 27.39
CA ILE A 411 14.98 4.07 26.73
C ILE A 411 13.83 4.85 26.07
N THR A 412 13.89 6.16 26.08
CA THR A 412 12.98 7.02 25.31
C THR A 412 13.68 8.28 24.84
N ALA A 413 13.27 8.76 23.67
CA ALA A 413 13.81 9.94 23.00
C ALA A 413 12.86 11.13 23.15
N GLY A 414 13.37 12.32 23.46
CA GLY A 414 12.59 13.55 23.57
C GLY A 414 13.46 14.79 23.69
N ASP A 415 12.90 15.96 23.42
CA ASP A 415 13.54 17.25 23.70
C ASP A 415 13.26 17.67 25.15
N PHE A 416 13.90 16.97 26.11
CA PHE A 416 13.73 17.25 27.55
C PHE A 416 14.36 18.56 27.98
N THR A 417 15.33 19.06 27.23
CA THR A 417 16.02 20.34 27.56
C THR A 417 15.34 21.54 26.92
N GLY A 418 14.36 21.36 26.06
CA GLY A 418 13.58 22.42 25.41
C GLY A 418 14.38 23.29 24.44
N ASN A 419 15.46 22.75 23.90
CA ASN A 419 16.39 23.49 23.03
C ASN A 419 16.25 23.12 21.54
N GLY A 420 15.29 22.26 21.20
CA GLY A 420 15.02 21.78 19.84
C GLY A 420 15.90 20.61 19.39
N SER A 421 16.80 20.14 20.24
CA SER A 421 17.65 18.96 19.99
C SER A 421 17.14 17.79 20.83
N TYR A 422 17.14 16.60 20.24
CA TYR A 422 16.66 15.41 20.94
C TYR A 422 17.71 14.87 21.92
N ASP A 423 17.20 14.49 23.07
CA ASP A 423 17.91 13.86 24.17
C ASP A 423 17.49 12.38 24.25
N LEU A 424 18.26 11.55 24.94
CA LEU A 424 17.93 10.16 25.24
C LEU A 424 17.88 9.95 26.76
N LEU A 425 16.71 9.61 27.28
CA LEU A 425 16.53 9.24 28.68
C LEU A 425 16.64 7.72 28.82
N VAL A 426 17.44 7.26 29.76
CA VAL A 426 17.68 5.86 30.07
C VAL A 426 17.31 5.54 31.50
N CYS A 427 16.43 4.57 31.70
CA CYS A 427 16.18 3.93 32.99
C CYS A 427 17.00 2.63 33.04
N TRP A 428 17.89 2.54 34.02
CA TRP A 428 18.76 1.38 34.21
C TRP A 428 18.10 0.30 35.09
N SER A 429 18.58 -0.92 35.03
CA SER A 429 18.02 -2.06 35.79
C SER A 429 18.06 -1.88 37.30
N ASN A 430 18.96 -1.05 37.82
CA ASN A 430 19.04 -0.67 39.23
C ASN A 430 18.16 0.53 39.61
N GLY A 431 17.31 1.01 38.66
CA GLY A 431 16.43 2.14 38.87
C GLY A 431 17.08 3.50 38.79
N SER A 432 18.37 3.61 38.44
CA SER A 432 18.98 4.91 38.16
C SER A 432 18.49 5.48 36.81
N LEU A 433 18.51 6.83 36.71
CA LEU A 433 18.08 7.52 35.51
C LEU A 433 19.21 8.41 35.01
N THR A 434 19.56 8.27 33.73
CA THR A 434 20.56 9.08 33.05
C THR A 434 19.97 9.75 31.82
N LEU A 435 20.12 11.05 31.68
CA LEU A 435 19.77 11.85 30.51
C LEU A 435 21.03 12.14 29.69
N TYR A 436 21.04 11.66 28.43
CA TYR A 436 22.06 12.00 27.45
C TYR A 436 21.53 13.15 26.60
N LYS A 437 22.15 14.35 26.71
CA LYS A 437 21.69 15.60 26.09
C LYS A 437 22.25 15.80 24.70
N ASN A 438 21.41 16.34 23.79
CA ASN A 438 21.81 16.74 22.43
C ASN A 438 22.49 15.58 21.69
N VAL A 439 21.84 14.43 21.69
CA VAL A 439 22.35 13.22 21.01
C VAL A 439 22.32 13.45 19.51
N ASN A 440 23.45 13.24 18.85
CA ASN A 440 23.58 13.30 17.40
C ASN A 440 24.80 12.49 16.93
N GLU A 441 25.06 12.46 15.63
CA GLU A 441 26.17 11.73 15.01
C GLU A 441 27.55 12.16 15.51
N THR A 442 27.69 13.41 15.97
CA THR A 442 28.96 13.98 16.45
C THR A 442 29.12 13.86 17.96
N ASN A 443 28.12 14.31 18.71
CA ASN A 443 28.13 14.27 20.18
C ASN A 443 27.98 12.85 20.71
N LYS A 444 27.25 12.00 19.97
CA LYS A 444 26.91 10.66 20.40
C LYS A 444 26.27 10.68 21.81
N LEU A 445 26.70 9.83 22.71
CA LEU A 445 26.21 9.73 24.09
C LEU A 445 27.22 10.32 25.11
N LYS A 446 27.91 11.42 24.78
CA LYS A 446 28.95 12.00 25.62
C LYS A 446 28.41 12.97 26.70
N ASN A 447 27.35 13.72 26.41
CA ASN A 447 26.79 14.74 27.29
C ASN A 447 25.74 14.16 28.23
N LYS A 448 26.16 13.45 29.27
CA LYS A 448 25.23 12.81 30.21
C LYS A 448 25.05 13.62 31.51
N VAL A 449 23.87 13.51 32.07
CA VAL A 449 23.49 13.96 33.41
C VAL A 449 22.77 12.83 34.12
N ASP A 450 23.21 12.47 35.30
CA ASP A 450 22.52 11.50 36.15
C ASP A 450 21.40 12.22 36.88
N LEU A 451 20.15 12.02 36.46
CA LEU A 451 18.96 12.63 37.05
C LEU A 451 18.59 12.00 38.39
N ARG A 452 18.90 10.72 38.54
CA ARG A 452 18.61 9.94 39.74
C ARG A 452 19.63 8.80 39.90
N GLY A 453 20.13 8.61 41.11
CA GLY A 453 20.93 7.43 41.49
C GLY A 453 20.05 6.17 41.57
N PRO A 454 20.64 5.01 41.93
CA PRO A 454 19.91 3.78 42.12
C PRO A 454 18.69 3.97 43.00
N ASN A 455 17.53 3.40 42.58
CA ASN A 455 16.25 3.65 43.23
C ASN A 455 15.26 2.52 43.02
N ASP A 456 14.74 1.95 44.09
CA ASP A 456 13.86 0.79 44.03
C ASP A 456 12.54 1.10 43.28
N THR A 457 11.97 2.28 43.42
CA THR A 457 10.75 2.66 42.71
C THR A 457 10.90 2.50 41.20
N TRP A 458 12.01 3.00 40.64
CA TRP A 458 12.24 2.93 39.20
C TRP A 458 12.59 1.55 38.68
N THR A 459 12.97 0.60 39.56
CA THR A 459 13.07 -0.82 39.18
C THR A 459 11.70 -1.40 38.83
N HIS A 460 10.59 -0.77 39.24
CA HIS A 460 9.22 -1.17 38.94
C HIS A 460 8.62 -0.53 37.68
N ALA A 461 9.32 0.40 37.01
CA ALA A 461 8.89 0.93 35.73
C ALA A 461 8.87 -0.18 34.65
N VAL A 462 7.74 -0.40 33.97
CA VAL A 462 7.57 -1.44 32.95
C VAL A 462 7.59 -0.91 31.54
N ALA A 463 7.13 0.33 31.32
CA ALA A 463 7.21 1.01 30.03
C ALA A 463 7.30 2.53 30.26
N MET A 464 7.93 3.25 29.34
CA MET A 464 7.98 4.70 29.36
C MET A 464 8.07 5.29 27.95
N THR A 465 7.54 6.49 27.78
CA THR A 465 7.66 7.28 26.56
C THR A 465 7.65 8.77 26.87
N SER A 466 8.29 9.55 26.01
CA SER A 466 8.26 11.01 26.05
C SER A 466 7.42 11.57 24.91
N GLY A 467 6.89 12.77 25.12
CA GLY A 467 6.12 13.50 24.12
C GLY A 467 5.51 14.77 24.70
N ARG A 468 4.85 15.54 23.87
CA ARG A 468 4.13 16.76 24.29
C ARG A 468 2.71 16.41 24.72
N PHE A 469 2.55 16.09 25.98
CA PHE A 469 1.27 15.66 26.54
C PHE A 469 0.48 16.79 27.23
N GLY A 470 0.96 18.03 27.16
CA GLY A 470 0.24 19.21 27.68
C GLY A 470 0.57 19.59 29.12
N GLY A 471 1.68 19.16 29.62
CA GLY A 471 2.05 19.25 31.04
C GLY A 471 2.88 20.45 31.48
N GLY A 472 2.72 21.63 31.00
CA GLY A 472 3.33 22.82 31.65
C GLY A 472 4.36 23.59 30.82
N ASN A 473 5.58 23.13 30.57
CA ASN A 473 6.52 23.83 29.70
C ASN A 473 6.31 23.45 28.27
N THR A 474 5.82 24.35 27.44
CA THR A 474 5.53 24.12 26.02
C THR A 474 6.77 23.87 25.14
N ARG A 475 7.98 24.00 25.68
CA ARG A 475 9.23 23.82 24.93
C ARG A 475 9.87 22.46 25.12
N SER A 476 9.71 21.83 26.30
CA SER A 476 10.28 20.51 26.60
C SER A 476 9.22 19.40 26.52
N ASP A 477 9.67 18.20 26.24
CA ASP A 477 8.82 17.02 26.24
C ASP A 477 8.57 16.52 27.67
N ASP A 478 7.38 15.97 27.88
CA ASP A 478 6.93 15.33 29.11
C ASP A 478 7.31 13.84 29.11
N LEU A 479 7.22 13.17 30.25
CA LEU A 479 7.47 11.73 30.37
C LEU A 479 6.26 11.01 30.93
N VAL A 480 5.79 9.97 30.25
CA VAL A 480 4.78 9.03 30.74
C VAL A 480 5.45 7.73 31.16
N VAL A 481 5.13 7.24 32.36
CA VAL A 481 5.67 5.98 32.91
C VAL A 481 4.52 5.08 33.33
N VAL A 482 4.60 3.81 32.99
CA VAL A 482 3.74 2.74 33.47
C VAL A 482 4.52 1.93 34.51
N TRP A 483 3.90 1.68 35.65
CA TRP A 483 4.47 0.94 36.76
C TRP A 483 3.94 -0.47 36.85
N SER A 484 4.65 -1.37 37.54
CA SER A 484 4.29 -2.79 37.64
C SER A 484 3.01 -3.07 38.42
N ASP A 485 2.54 -2.13 39.24
CA ASP A 485 1.24 -2.18 39.95
C ASP A 485 0.10 -1.59 39.12
N GLY A 486 0.40 -1.14 37.91
CA GLY A 486 -0.55 -0.61 36.95
C GLY A 486 -0.80 0.89 37.08
N GLU A 487 -0.12 1.58 37.95
CA GLU A 487 -0.13 3.05 37.92
C GLU A 487 0.43 3.57 36.61
N VAL A 488 -0.14 4.65 36.11
CA VAL A 488 0.38 5.45 34.99
C VAL A 488 0.60 6.86 35.48
N THR A 489 1.86 7.31 35.39
CA THR A 489 2.27 8.62 35.88
C THR A 489 2.77 9.49 34.73
N LEU A 490 2.37 10.75 34.71
CA LEU A 490 2.90 11.81 33.85
C LEU A 490 3.84 12.72 34.66
N TYR A 491 5.05 12.91 34.17
CA TYR A 491 5.99 13.92 34.62
C TYR A 491 6.01 15.08 33.60
N PRO A 492 5.30 16.19 33.86
CA PRO A 492 5.11 17.26 32.87
C PRO A 492 6.31 18.17 32.66
N ASN A 493 7.32 18.04 33.44
CA ASN A 493 8.53 18.84 33.36
C ASN A 493 9.75 17.95 33.67
N VAL A 494 10.29 17.33 32.65
CA VAL A 494 11.59 16.68 32.74
C VAL A 494 12.62 17.61 32.11
N ASP A 495 13.69 17.92 32.85
CA ASP A 495 14.78 18.78 32.36
C ASP A 495 16.15 18.20 32.70
N GLY A 496 17.19 18.93 32.39
CA GLY A 496 18.58 18.53 32.73
C GLY A 496 18.90 18.52 34.22
N LYS A 497 17.95 18.78 35.12
CA LYS A 497 18.13 18.82 36.58
C LYS A 497 17.30 17.77 37.31
N GLY A 498 16.24 17.26 36.70
CA GLY A 498 15.38 16.28 37.32
C GLY A 498 14.01 16.14 36.65
N MET A 499 13.10 15.47 37.35
CA MET A 499 11.70 15.35 37.00
C MET A 499 10.87 16.16 37.97
N HIS A 500 9.93 16.93 37.47
CA HIS A 500 9.13 17.85 38.26
C HIS A 500 7.64 17.64 38.02
N GLY A 501 6.81 17.88 39.03
CA GLY A 501 5.36 17.92 38.89
C GLY A 501 4.70 16.59 38.53
N GLU A 502 4.97 15.53 39.28
CA GLU A 502 4.33 14.21 39.11
C GLU A 502 2.80 14.29 39.16
N LYS A 503 2.14 13.67 38.19
CA LYS A 503 0.68 13.57 38.07
C LYS A 503 0.27 12.13 37.81
N GLN A 504 -0.61 11.61 38.64
CA GLN A 504 -1.17 10.28 38.46
C GLN A 504 -2.28 10.32 37.42
N LEU A 505 -2.08 9.63 36.31
CA LEU A 505 -3.07 9.49 35.24
C LEU A 505 -4.03 8.31 35.48
N ILE A 506 -3.49 7.20 35.96
CA ILE A 506 -4.22 5.98 36.34
C ILE A 506 -3.74 5.58 37.73
N PRO A 507 -4.64 5.45 38.70
CA PRO A 507 -4.26 5.05 40.05
C PRO A 507 -3.95 3.55 40.15
N PRO A 508 -3.04 3.14 41.05
CA PRO A 508 -2.85 1.74 41.43
C PRO A 508 -3.94 1.26 42.40
N PRO A 509 -4.21 -0.03 42.58
CA PRO A 509 -3.74 -1.08 41.65
C PRO A 509 -4.58 -1.10 40.38
N ASN A 510 -3.93 -1.25 39.22
CA ASN A 510 -4.63 -1.46 37.96
C ASN A 510 -4.14 -2.75 37.31
N THR A 511 -5.06 -3.61 36.88
CA THR A 511 -4.74 -4.95 36.38
C THR A 511 -4.45 -4.99 34.88
N THR A 512 -4.69 -3.91 34.14
CA THR A 512 -4.51 -3.85 32.68
C THR A 512 -3.16 -3.28 32.30
N TRP A 513 -2.77 -2.15 32.87
CA TRP A 513 -1.58 -1.41 32.46
C TRP A 513 -0.24 -2.15 32.64
N PRO A 514 -0.06 -3.10 33.58
CA PRO A 514 1.17 -3.90 33.64
C PRO A 514 1.43 -4.75 32.37
N TYR A 515 0.41 -4.93 31.54
CA TYR A 515 0.51 -5.64 30.27
C TYR A 515 0.86 -4.75 29.06
N ALA A 516 1.01 -3.43 29.24
CA ALA A 516 1.57 -2.57 28.21
C ALA A 516 3.00 -3.00 27.88
N ARG A 517 3.33 -3.15 26.61
CA ARG A 517 4.65 -3.58 26.12
C ARG A 517 5.44 -2.46 25.50
N ASP A 518 4.79 -1.65 24.66
CA ASP A 518 5.39 -0.48 24.07
C ASP A 518 4.47 0.73 24.25
N LEU A 519 5.09 1.86 24.54
CA LEU A 519 4.47 3.17 24.56
C LEU A 519 5.20 4.07 23.57
N ALA A 520 4.48 4.92 22.86
CA ALA A 520 5.06 5.96 22.04
C ALA A 520 4.10 7.15 21.91
N ALA A 521 4.66 8.36 21.82
CA ALA A 521 3.87 9.55 21.50
C ALA A 521 3.77 9.73 19.99
N GLY A 522 2.62 10.19 19.48
CA GLY A 522 2.42 10.45 18.07
C GLY A 522 1.22 11.33 17.77
N ASN A 523 1.12 11.77 16.50
CA ASN A 523 -0.02 12.52 15.97
C ASN A 523 -0.82 11.60 15.03
N PHE A 524 -1.91 11.02 15.51
CA PHE A 524 -2.72 10.07 14.75
C PHE A 524 -3.99 10.69 14.15
N ASN A 525 -4.39 11.87 14.59
CA ASN A 525 -5.61 12.56 14.15
C ASN A 525 -5.38 13.82 13.33
N ALA A 526 -4.14 14.16 12.99
CA ALA A 526 -3.74 15.37 12.25
C ALA A 526 -4.21 16.70 12.89
N THR A 527 -4.60 16.70 14.16
CA THR A 527 -4.94 17.93 14.89
C THR A 527 -3.70 18.58 15.47
N THR A 528 -3.64 19.89 15.44
CA THR A 528 -2.61 20.65 16.14
C THR A 528 -2.96 20.67 17.63
N GLY A 529 -2.16 20.05 18.48
CA GLY A 529 -2.42 19.98 19.92
C GLY A 529 -1.42 19.09 20.63
N ASN A 530 -1.84 18.56 21.76
CA ASN A 530 -1.08 17.55 22.50
C ASN A 530 -0.99 16.25 21.69
N GLN A 531 0.13 15.54 21.85
CA GLN A 531 0.32 14.24 21.20
C GLN A 531 -0.59 13.17 21.83
N ASP A 532 -0.94 12.18 21.01
CA ASP A 532 -1.67 10.99 21.42
C ASP A 532 -0.69 9.95 21.97
N LEU A 533 -1.18 9.05 22.81
CA LEU A 533 -0.41 7.94 23.34
C LEU A 533 -0.75 6.64 22.61
N PHE A 534 0.21 6.10 21.87
CA PHE A 534 0.16 4.75 21.32
C PHE A 534 0.52 3.74 22.40
N VAL A 535 -0.23 2.66 22.48
CA VAL A 535 0.01 1.53 23.39
C VAL A 535 -0.13 0.21 22.64
N ARG A 536 0.90 -0.63 22.69
CA ARG A 536 0.78 -2.04 22.29
C ARG A 536 0.74 -2.92 23.53
N TRP A 537 -0.29 -3.74 23.60
CA TRP A 537 -0.55 -4.65 24.71
C TRP A 537 0.04 -6.04 24.49
N ALA A 538 0.24 -6.78 25.56
CA ALA A 538 0.86 -8.11 25.53
C ALA A 538 0.07 -9.15 24.72
N ASP A 539 -1.25 -9.01 24.67
CA ASP A 539 -2.15 -9.90 23.93
C ASP A 539 -2.28 -9.55 22.44
N GLY A 540 -1.61 -8.48 21.99
CA GLY A 540 -1.63 -8.02 20.61
C GLY A 540 -2.68 -6.95 20.31
N GLU A 541 -3.40 -6.47 21.32
CA GLU A 541 -4.18 -5.26 21.15
C GLU A 541 -3.26 -4.07 20.88
N VAL A 542 -3.72 -3.15 20.02
CA VAL A 542 -3.07 -1.86 19.77
C VAL A 542 -4.11 -0.78 19.94
N SER A 543 -3.85 0.13 20.86
CA SER A 543 -4.73 1.26 21.18
C SER A 543 -4.01 2.60 21.05
N VAL A 544 -4.77 3.65 20.68
CA VAL A 544 -4.34 5.05 20.72
C VAL A 544 -5.26 5.80 21.67
N TYR A 545 -4.68 6.50 22.64
CA TYR A 545 -5.39 7.37 23.58
C TYR A 545 -5.19 8.82 23.15
N GLU A 546 -6.29 9.48 22.74
CA GLU A 546 -6.26 10.84 22.23
C GLU A 546 -6.03 11.85 23.36
N ASN A 547 -5.15 12.82 23.13
CA ASN A 547 -4.95 14.00 23.97
C ASN A 547 -4.82 13.67 25.47
N ILE A 548 -3.79 12.91 25.87
CA ILE A 548 -3.49 12.75 27.28
C ILE A 548 -2.97 14.08 27.85
N ALA A 549 -3.95 14.93 28.27
CA ALA A 549 -3.63 16.19 28.93
C ALA A 549 -3.25 15.97 30.39
N ASP A 550 -2.60 16.98 30.95
CA ASP A 550 -2.10 16.98 32.33
C ASP A 550 -3.17 17.10 33.43
N ASN A 551 -4.46 17.10 33.08
CA ASN A 551 -5.56 17.32 34.02
C ASN A 551 -5.91 16.13 34.93
N GLY A 552 -5.10 15.09 34.93
CA GLY A 552 -5.13 14.02 35.94
C GLY A 552 -6.33 13.08 35.95
N THR A 553 -7.27 13.22 35.02
CA THR A 553 -8.45 12.35 34.99
C THR A 553 -8.49 11.49 33.74
N ALA A 554 -8.44 10.17 33.93
CA ALA A 554 -8.73 9.19 32.87
C ALA A 554 -10.17 9.26 32.34
N LYS A 555 -11.06 10.01 33.01
CA LYS A 555 -12.45 10.21 32.60
C LYS A 555 -12.54 11.14 31.39
N GLY A 556 -13.02 10.61 30.26
CA GLY A 556 -13.33 11.38 29.06
C GLY A 556 -12.27 11.32 27.95
N ARG A 557 -11.24 10.50 28.07
CA ARG A 557 -10.30 10.24 26.99
C ARG A 557 -10.91 9.28 25.99
N LYS A 558 -10.76 9.61 24.73
CA LYS A 558 -11.18 8.73 23.66
C LYS A 558 -10.05 7.74 23.39
N GLU A 559 -10.39 6.47 23.55
CA GLU A 559 -9.56 5.34 23.15
C GLU A 559 -9.99 4.87 21.77
N TYR A 560 -9.03 4.62 20.91
CA TYR A 560 -9.23 4.02 19.60
C TYR A 560 -8.50 2.69 19.55
N GLN A 561 -9.24 1.60 19.48
CA GLN A 561 -8.69 0.27 19.30
C GLN A 561 -8.36 0.06 17.82
N LEU A 562 -7.07 0.10 17.47
CA LEU A 562 -6.60 -0.10 16.10
C LEU A 562 -6.47 -1.57 15.73
N GLN A 563 -6.17 -2.42 16.73
CA GLN A 563 -6.14 -3.87 16.60
C GLN A 563 -6.76 -4.51 17.85
N PRO A 564 -7.60 -5.52 17.68
CA PRO A 564 -8.19 -6.23 18.83
C PRO A 564 -7.16 -7.11 19.54
N GLY A 565 -7.44 -7.49 20.76
CA GLY A 565 -6.70 -8.54 21.45
C GLY A 565 -6.64 -9.83 20.63
N GLN A 566 -5.59 -10.61 20.81
CA GLN A 566 -5.26 -11.81 20.01
C GLN A 566 -4.95 -11.53 18.52
N SER A 567 -4.72 -10.28 18.14
CA SER A 567 -4.29 -9.92 16.80
C SER A 567 -2.86 -10.43 16.50
N PRO A 568 -2.41 -10.41 15.22
CA PRO A 568 -1.01 -10.71 14.87
C PRO A 568 0.02 -9.85 15.62
N TRP A 569 -0.36 -8.68 16.13
CA TRP A 569 0.52 -7.77 16.89
C TRP A 569 1.02 -8.35 18.21
N ARG A 570 0.45 -9.45 18.70
CA ARG A 570 1.04 -10.25 19.80
C ARG A 570 2.43 -10.79 19.50
N ASN A 571 2.78 -10.93 18.19
CA ASN A 571 4.09 -11.39 17.71
C ASN A 571 5.07 -10.22 17.49
N ALA A 572 4.65 -8.98 17.62
CA ALA A 572 5.56 -7.85 17.66
C ALA A 572 6.34 -7.86 18.97
N THR A 573 7.65 -7.68 18.89
CA THR A 573 8.55 -7.68 20.05
C THR A 573 8.87 -6.27 20.53
N LEU A 574 8.93 -5.30 19.62
CA LEU A 574 9.15 -3.88 19.90
C LEU A 574 8.35 -3.02 18.91
N ALA A 575 7.85 -1.87 19.37
CA ALA A 575 7.24 -0.87 18.50
C ALA A 575 7.58 0.55 18.96
N THR A 576 7.65 1.49 18.01
CA THR A 576 7.82 2.92 18.27
C THR A 576 7.13 3.74 17.18
N VAL A 577 6.88 5.02 17.46
CA VAL A 577 6.18 5.94 16.58
C VAL A 577 7.07 7.12 16.20
N GLY A 578 7.00 7.58 14.97
CA GLY A 578 7.73 8.76 14.51
C GLY A 578 7.32 9.18 13.09
N SER A 579 7.81 10.33 12.64
CA SER A 579 7.55 10.88 11.31
C SER A 579 8.67 10.48 10.34
N PHE A 580 8.61 9.28 9.77
CA PHE A 580 9.68 8.75 8.90
C PHE A 580 9.53 9.15 7.43
N GLY A 581 8.35 9.60 7.01
CA GLY A 581 8.05 10.08 5.66
C GLY A 581 8.23 11.59 5.46
N GLY A 582 8.63 12.33 6.49
CA GLY A 582 8.80 13.78 6.46
C GLY A 582 7.57 14.58 6.96
N PRO A 583 7.64 15.91 6.94
CA PRO A 583 6.66 16.78 7.62
C PRO A 583 5.27 16.77 7.00
N GLY A 584 4.26 17.08 7.83
CA GLY A 584 2.88 17.35 7.40
C GLY A 584 1.99 16.13 7.22
N ARG A 585 2.40 14.96 7.71
CA ARG A 585 1.63 13.70 7.66
C ARG A 585 1.36 13.20 9.08
N GLN A 586 0.36 12.29 9.19
CA GLN A 586 0.19 11.49 10.40
C GLN A 586 1.45 10.65 10.65
N ASP A 587 1.70 10.33 11.92
CA ASP A 587 2.89 9.58 12.29
C ASP A 587 2.82 8.12 11.85
N ASP A 588 3.99 7.54 11.75
CA ASP A 588 4.23 6.19 11.26
C ASP A 588 4.61 5.28 12.44
N ILE A 589 4.30 3.98 12.36
CA ILE A 589 4.73 3.00 13.34
C ILE A 589 5.87 2.15 12.76
N VAL A 590 6.98 2.00 13.49
CA VAL A 590 7.99 0.97 13.24
C VAL A 590 7.77 -0.17 14.20
N ALA A 591 7.66 -1.40 13.69
CA ALA A 591 7.46 -2.61 14.49
C ALA A 591 8.50 -3.68 14.16
N LEU A 592 9.12 -4.23 15.20
CA LEU A 592 9.98 -5.41 15.12
C LEU A 592 9.17 -6.65 15.51
N TRP A 593 9.25 -7.69 14.70
CA TRP A 593 8.49 -8.92 14.87
C TRP A 593 9.40 -10.09 15.34
N THR A 594 8.79 -11.08 15.94
CA THR A 594 9.46 -12.35 16.22
C THR A 594 10.14 -12.88 14.95
N GLY A 595 11.39 -13.30 15.06
CA GLY A 595 12.20 -13.71 13.90
C GLY A 595 12.99 -12.58 13.24
N GLY A 596 12.88 -11.32 13.75
CA GLY A 596 13.73 -10.19 13.31
C GLY A 596 13.23 -9.46 12.07
N LYS A 597 12.01 -9.75 11.60
CA LYS A 597 11.35 -8.91 10.58
C LYS A 597 11.12 -7.52 11.15
N LEU A 598 11.50 -6.48 10.42
CA LEU A 598 11.21 -5.09 10.77
C LEU A 598 10.26 -4.50 9.74
N THR A 599 9.20 -3.86 10.21
CA THR A 599 8.20 -3.20 9.34
C THR A 599 7.99 -1.75 9.73
N LEU A 600 7.54 -0.96 8.78
CA LEU A 600 7.06 0.41 8.96
C LEU A 600 5.64 0.50 8.44
N HIS A 601 4.75 1.15 9.20
CA HIS A 601 3.33 1.37 8.88
C HIS A 601 3.09 2.88 8.70
N PRO A 602 3.19 3.40 7.47
CA PRO A 602 3.24 4.84 7.23
C PRO A 602 1.86 5.49 7.27
N GLY A 603 1.75 6.63 7.96
CA GLY A 603 0.50 7.40 8.03
C GLY A 603 -0.62 6.66 8.76
N THR A 604 -0.30 6.02 9.88
CA THR A 604 -1.29 5.40 10.78
C THR A 604 -2.21 6.46 11.37
N THR A 605 -3.50 6.15 11.45
CA THR A 605 -4.55 7.06 11.95
C THR A 605 -5.22 6.51 13.19
N THR A 606 -6.12 7.27 13.80
CA THR A 606 -6.99 6.78 14.89
C THR A 606 -8.02 5.74 14.43
N THR A 607 -8.15 5.48 13.15
CA THR A 607 -9.13 4.52 12.60
C THR A 607 -8.51 3.24 12.08
N SER A 608 -7.22 3.25 11.74
CA SER A 608 -6.54 2.07 11.19
C SER A 608 -5.02 2.18 11.28
N ILE A 609 -4.36 1.04 11.49
CA ILE A 609 -2.93 0.90 11.23
C ILE A 609 -2.74 0.81 9.71
N ALA A 610 -1.86 1.66 9.20
CA ALA A 610 -1.52 1.64 7.78
C ALA A 610 -0.87 0.30 7.37
N PRO A 611 -1.00 -0.12 6.10
CA PRO A 611 -0.34 -1.31 5.59
C PRO A 611 1.18 -1.29 5.81
N GLU A 612 1.74 -2.46 6.07
CA GLU A 612 3.17 -2.57 6.37
C GLU A 612 4.04 -2.35 5.13
N ARG A 613 5.16 -1.68 5.36
CA ARG A 613 6.33 -1.67 4.49
C ARG A 613 7.44 -2.46 5.17
N THR A 614 7.96 -3.49 4.51
CA THR A 614 9.04 -4.31 5.09
C THR A 614 10.37 -3.57 4.97
N LEU A 615 11.03 -3.30 6.10
CA LEU A 615 12.37 -2.72 6.17
C LEU A 615 13.45 -3.83 6.23
N VAL A 616 13.19 -4.89 6.99
CA VAL A 616 14.05 -6.07 7.08
C VAL A 616 13.18 -7.31 6.93
N ARG A 617 13.52 -8.18 5.99
CA ARG A 617 12.80 -9.43 5.73
C ARG A 617 13.30 -10.52 6.69
N GLN A 618 12.39 -11.43 7.04
CA GLN A 618 12.72 -12.65 7.77
C GLN A 618 13.45 -13.65 6.88
#